data_f18bf8ebb53f56dcb73099ed2f3750dc
#
_entry.id   f18bf8ebb53f56dcb73099ed2f3750dc
#
_cell.length_a   1.000
_cell.length_b   1.000
_cell.length_c   1.000
_cell.angle_alpha   90.00
_cell.angle_beta   90.00
_cell.angle_gamma   90.00
#
_symmetry.space_group_name_H-M   'P 1'
#
loop_
_entity.id
_entity.type
_entity.pdbx_description
1 polymer ?
#
loop_
_entity_poly.entity_id
_entity_poly.type
_entity_poly.pdbx_seq_one_letter_code
_entity_poly.pdbx_strand_id
1 'polypeptide(L)'
;MNEIFTVWVVANYYYDEDGQKNVCYQEEREWVDSYWTDEAAALAEAERLWENDSDEFIEKIVVFGRKLNISGEGRNEWNHDRDRWIKCWQ
;
A
#
# COMPACT_ATOMS: atom_id res chain seq x y z
N MET A 1 2.43 -16.34 15.91
CA MET A 1 1.66 -15.10 15.93
C MET A 1 1.32 -14.66 14.53
N ASN A 2 0.05 -14.42 14.33
CA ASN A 2 -0.47 -14.22 12.98
C ASN A 2 -0.70 -12.75 12.71
N GLU A 3 0.38 -12.07 12.41
CA GLU A 3 0.33 -10.71 11.93
C GLU A 3 0.61 -10.71 10.43
N ILE A 4 -0.23 -10.03 9.67
CA ILE A 4 -0.05 -9.84 8.24
C ILE A 4 0.34 -8.39 8.00
N PHE A 5 1.39 -8.19 7.23
CA PHE A 5 1.87 -6.87 6.83
C PHE A 5 1.42 -6.58 5.41
N THR A 6 0.71 -5.51 5.25
CA THR A 6 0.14 -5.11 3.96
C THR A 6 0.94 -3.94 3.41
N VAL A 7 1.33 -4.06 2.15
CA VAL A 7 1.94 -2.96 1.39
C VAL A 7 0.84 -2.38 0.49
N TRP A 8 0.44 -1.17 0.79
CA TRP A 8 -0.64 -0.46 0.11
C TRP A 8 -0.08 0.75 -0.61
N VAL A 9 -0.47 0.91 -1.87
CA VAL A 9 0.06 1.94 -2.75
C VAL A 9 -1.06 2.87 -3.18
N VAL A 10 -0.78 4.16 -3.11
CA VAL A 10 -1.64 5.19 -3.68
C VAL A 10 -0.84 5.91 -4.75
N ALA A 11 -1.39 5.97 -5.95
CA ALA A 11 -0.74 6.60 -7.08
C ALA A 11 -1.67 7.58 -7.79
N ASN A 12 -1.07 8.62 -8.34
CA ASN A 12 -1.76 9.58 -9.19
C ASN A 12 -1.19 9.47 -10.59
N TYR A 13 -2.04 9.10 -11.54
CA TYR A 13 -1.68 9.04 -12.94
C TYR A 13 -2.12 10.32 -13.63
N TYR A 14 -1.21 10.90 -14.40
CA TYR A 14 -1.48 12.08 -15.20
C TYR A 14 -1.55 11.67 -16.65
N TYR A 15 -2.68 11.92 -17.28
CA TYR A 15 -2.90 11.61 -18.69
C TYR A 15 -3.02 12.90 -19.48
N ASP A 16 -2.28 12.98 -20.58
CA ASP A 16 -2.49 14.04 -21.56
C ASP A 16 -3.62 13.64 -22.49
N GLU A 17 -4.67 14.43 -22.53
CA GLU A 17 -5.70 14.25 -23.52
C GLU A 17 -5.19 14.76 -24.88
N ASP A 18 -5.21 13.89 -25.88
CA ASP A 18 -4.82 14.20 -27.26
C ASP A 18 -3.38 14.69 -27.44
N GLY A 19 -2.49 14.33 -26.53
CA GLY A 19 -1.10 14.74 -26.61
C GLY A 19 -0.84 16.21 -26.32
N GLN A 20 -1.82 16.91 -25.79
CA GLN A 20 -1.67 18.31 -25.40
C GLN A 20 -1.24 18.41 -23.95
N LYS A 21 -0.08 19.03 -23.72
CA LYS A 21 0.51 19.16 -22.39
C LYS A 21 -0.30 20.02 -21.42
N ASN A 22 -1.35 20.68 -21.86
CA ASN A 22 -2.12 21.62 -21.03
C ASN A 22 -3.44 21.04 -20.52
N VAL A 23 -3.78 19.81 -20.88
CA VAL A 23 -5.00 19.17 -20.44
C VAL A 23 -4.61 17.84 -19.83
N CYS A 24 -4.37 17.85 -18.53
CA CYS A 24 -4.03 16.65 -17.78
C CYS A 24 -5.25 16.14 -17.03
N TYR A 25 -5.58 14.89 -17.24
CA TYR A 25 -6.44 14.18 -16.32
C TYR A 25 -5.60 13.58 -15.22
N GLN A 26 -6.05 13.81 -14.02
CA GLN A 26 -5.47 13.19 -12.85
C GLN A 26 -6.39 12.07 -12.40
N GLU A 27 -5.85 10.87 -12.32
CA GLU A 27 -6.58 9.71 -11.81
C GLU A 27 -5.84 9.15 -10.61
N GLU A 28 -6.49 9.19 -9.46
CA GLU A 28 -5.99 8.56 -8.26
C GLU A 28 -6.40 7.09 -8.24
N ARG A 29 -5.42 6.22 -8.02
CA ARG A 29 -5.65 4.79 -7.87
C ARG A 29 -4.98 4.32 -6.60
N GLU A 30 -5.62 3.38 -5.96
CA GLU A 30 -5.02 2.71 -4.81
C GLU A 30 -5.19 1.21 -4.95
N TRP A 31 -4.19 0.48 -4.48
CA TRP A 31 -4.23 -0.98 -4.51
C TRP A 31 -3.31 -1.56 -3.45
N VAL A 32 -3.56 -2.83 -3.13
CA VAL A 32 -2.64 -3.61 -2.30
C VAL A 32 -1.61 -4.24 -3.22
N ASP A 33 -0.33 -3.91 -3.01
CA ASP A 33 0.76 -4.51 -3.76
C ASP A 33 0.99 -5.96 -3.31
N SER A 34 1.07 -6.17 -2.00
CA SER A 34 1.47 -7.47 -1.46
C SER A 34 1.12 -7.61 0.01
N TYR A 35 1.09 -8.87 0.44
CA TYR A 35 0.92 -9.27 1.83
C TYR A 35 2.14 -10.04 2.28
N TRP A 36 2.60 -9.80 3.48
CA TRP A 36 3.80 -10.40 4.03
C TRP A 36 3.58 -10.86 5.46
N THR A 37 4.26 -11.93 5.85
CA THR A 37 4.28 -12.38 7.24
C THR A 37 5.45 -11.80 8.01
N ASP A 38 6.41 -11.18 7.31
CA ASP A 38 7.61 -10.57 7.89
C ASP A 38 7.59 -9.06 7.63
N GLU A 39 7.68 -8.28 8.70
CA GLU A 39 7.69 -6.82 8.63
C GLU A 39 8.85 -6.29 7.79
N ALA A 40 10.06 -6.85 8.00
CA ALA A 40 11.23 -6.40 7.25
C ALA A 40 11.08 -6.62 5.75
N ALA A 41 10.48 -7.74 5.36
CA ALA A 41 10.21 -8.03 3.95
C ALA A 41 9.20 -7.06 3.34
N ALA A 42 8.15 -6.73 4.10
CA ALA A 42 7.15 -5.74 3.66
C ALA A 42 7.78 -4.36 3.47
N LEU A 43 8.61 -3.94 4.40
CA LEU A 43 9.32 -2.66 4.31
C LEU A 43 10.27 -2.62 3.12
N ALA A 44 10.99 -3.71 2.87
CA ALA A 44 11.89 -3.81 1.72
C ALA A 44 11.13 -3.72 0.39
N GLU A 45 9.96 -4.35 0.29
CA GLU A 45 9.13 -4.26 -0.89
C GLU A 45 8.63 -2.82 -1.13
N ALA A 46 8.20 -2.14 -0.08
CA ALA A 46 7.75 -0.76 -0.17
C ALA A 46 8.88 0.17 -0.65
N GLU A 47 10.08 0.00 -0.11
CA GLU A 47 11.24 0.76 -0.54
C GLU A 47 11.59 0.49 -2.00
N ARG A 48 11.52 -0.76 -2.42
CA ARG A 48 11.76 -1.15 -3.80
C ARG A 48 10.78 -0.48 -4.76
N LEU A 49 9.50 -0.49 -4.42
CA LEU A 49 8.46 0.17 -5.22
C LEU A 49 8.71 1.67 -5.31
N TRP A 50 9.05 2.29 -4.20
CA TRP A 50 9.31 3.72 -4.14
C TRP A 50 10.50 4.12 -4.99
N GLU A 51 11.61 3.37 -4.89
CA GLU A 51 12.83 3.63 -5.65
C GLU A 51 12.66 3.39 -7.14
N ASN A 52 11.80 2.44 -7.53
CA ASN A 52 11.56 2.09 -8.92
C ASN A 52 10.49 2.96 -9.60
N ASP A 53 9.90 3.90 -8.88
CA ASP A 53 8.87 4.79 -9.42
C ASP A 53 9.53 5.95 -10.18
N SER A 54 10.15 5.66 -11.31
CA SER A 54 10.87 6.65 -12.11
C SER A 54 9.95 7.72 -12.70
N ASP A 55 8.68 7.41 -12.90
CA ASP A 55 7.70 8.34 -13.45
C ASP A 55 7.00 9.18 -12.38
N GLU A 56 7.35 8.95 -11.12
CA GLU A 56 6.80 9.67 -9.97
C GLU A 56 5.28 9.61 -9.87
N PHE A 57 4.69 8.47 -10.26
CA PHE A 57 3.26 8.25 -10.15
C PHE A 57 2.82 7.90 -8.73
N ILE A 58 3.69 7.27 -7.97
CA ILE A 58 3.36 6.88 -6.60
C ILE A 58 3.36 8.11 -5.71
N GLU A 59 2.21 8.37 -5.11
CA GLU A 59 2.04 9.47 -4.17
C GLU A 59 2.41 9.03 -2.75
N LYS A 60 2.06 7.78 -2.42
CA LYS A 60 2.18 7.29 -1.07
C LYS A 60 2.25 5.76 -1.05
N ILE A 61 3.12 5.22 -0.20
CA ILE A 61 3.14 3.80 0.11
C ILE A 61 3.00 3.66 1.62
N VAL A 62 2.09 2.83 2.04
CA VAL A 62 1.83 2.58 3.46
C VAL A 62 2.05 1.11 3.76
N VAL A 63 2.81 0.85 4.81
CA VAL A 63 2.95 -0.49 5.37
C VAL A 63 2.25 -0.49 6.72
N PHE A 64 1.30 -1.38 6.87
CA PHE A 64 0.61 -1.56 8.14
C PHE A 64 0.50 -3.03 8.51
N GLY A 65 0.55 -3.29 9.80
CA GLY A 65 0.40 -4.63 10.35
C GLY A 65 -1.00 -4.82 10.90
N ARG A 66 -1.55 -5.99 10.68
CA ARG A 66 -2.87 -6.36 11.14
C ARG A 66 -2.83 -7.74 11.75
N LYS A 67 -3.27 -7.84 12.98
CA LYS A 67 -3.37 -9.13 13.65
C LYS A 67 -4.61 -9.86 13.21
N LEU A 68 -4.41 -11.08 12.72
CA LEU A 68 -5.52 -11.96 12.45
C LEU A 68 -6.07 -12.47 13.78
N ASN A 69 -7.37 -12.30 13.98
CA ASN A 69 -8.03 -12.88 15.12
C ASN A 69 -8.33 -14.34 14.83
N ILE A 70 -7.52 -15.24 15.39
CA ILE A 70 -7.77 -16.67 15.32
C ILE A 70 -8.47 -17.09 16.61
N SER A 71 -9.60 -16.54 16.90
CA SER A 71 -10.40 -17.14 17.96
C SER A 71 -11.06 -18.39 17.38
N GLY A 72 -11.11 -19.46 18.16
CA GLY A 72 -11.73 -20.72 17.77
C GLY A 72 -13.22 -20.64 17.44
N GLU A 73 -13.78 -19.45 17.35
CA GLU A 73 -15.17 -19.20 16.98
C GLU A 73 -15.35 -18.97 15.47
N GLY A 74 -14.30 -19.15 14.69
CA GLY A 74 -14.40 -19.10 13.23
C GLY A 74 -14.68 -17.72 12.64
N ARG A 75 -14.54 -16.68 13.43
CA ARG A 75 -14.71 -15.31 12.96
C ARG A 75 -13.37 -14.73 12.53
N ASN A 76 -13.18 -14.62 11.23
CA ASN A 76 -12.09 -13.83 10.68
C ASN A 76 -12.48 -12.36 10.67
N GLU A 77 -12.73 -11.80 11.83
CA GLU A 77 -12.98 -10.38 11.94
C GLU A 77 -11.66 -9.64 12.05
N TRP A 78 -11.44 -8.75 11.12
CA TRP A 78 -10.35 -7.80 11.20
C TRP A 78 -10.66 -6.86 12.37
N ASN A 79 -9.79 -6.87 13.33
CA ASN A 79 -9.95 -5.98 14.48
C ASN A 79 -9.16 -4.71 14.22
N HIS A 80 -9.85 -3.67 13.81
CA HIS A 80 -9.24 -2.38 13.48
C HIS A 80 -8.44 -1.77 14.63
N ASP A 81 -8.80 -2.10 15.86
CA ASP A 81 -8.10 -1.60 17.04
C ASP A 81 -6.68 -2.18 17.18
N ARG A 82 -6.38 -3.19 16.41
CA ARG A 82 -5.08 -3.86 16.42
C ARG A 82 -4.25 -3.58 15.18
N ASP A 83 -4.73 -2.73 14.31
CA ASP A 83 -3.96 -2.31 13.16
C ASP A 83 -2.82 -1.41 13.65
N ARG A 84 -1.65 -1.68 13.14
CA ARG A 84 -0.45 -0.94 13.50
C ARG A 84 0.16 -0.31 12.26
N TRP A 85 0.25 1.02 12.27
CA TRP A 85 0.93 1.75 11.22
C TRP A 85 2.43 1.62 11.41
N ILE A 86 3.12 1.13 10.41
CA ILE A 86 4.54 0.84 10.50
C ILE A 86 5.34 1.94 9.83
N LYS A 87 5.04 2.25 8.58
CA LYS A 87 5.72 3.31 7.85
C LYS A 87 4.90 3.79 6.66
N CYS A 88 5.03 5.07 6.38
CA CYS A 88 4.44 5.70 5.20
C CYS A 88 5.51 6.48 4.46
N TRP A 89 5.66 6.21 3.17
CA TRP A 89 6.53 6.98 2.27
C TRP A 89 5.67 7.98 1.52
N GLN A 90 6.07 9.21 1.63
CA GLN A 90 5.41 10.31 0.90
C GLN A 90 6.43 11.12 0.11
#